data_337ec859b4985da6876c9afc68ee8f8d
#
_entry.id   337ec859b4985da6876c9afc68ee8f8d
#
_cell.length_a   1.000
_cell.length_b   1.000
_cell.length_c   1.000
_cell.angle_alpha   90.00
_cell.angle_beta   90.00
_cell.angle_gamma   90.00
#
_symmetry.space_group_name_H-M   'P 1'
#
loop_
_entity.id
_entity.type
_entity.pdbx_description
1 polymer ?
#
loop_
_entity_poly.entity_id
_entity_poly.type
_entity_poly.pdbx_seq_one_letter_code
_entity_poly.pdbx_strand_id
1 'polypeptide(L)'
;MIYLAVAIGGALGALSRFGMGQWLADSGYAHLHPATFLVNVIGALLIGILFVGAERFTLSEPARLGMSVGFLGAFTTFSAFSLQLLMDMQEGEVLRAASYAAATVFLCLISCLVGVEPVSYTHLTLPTSNDV
;
A
#
# COMPACT_ATOMS: atom_id res chain seq x y z
N MET A 1 13.27 -17.97 10.45
CA MET A 1 13.53 -17.08 9.28
C MET A 1 12.34 -16.19 8.92
N ILE A 2 11.11 -16.70 8.96
CA ILE A 2 9.90 -15.92 8.63
C ILE A 2 9.71 -14.73 9.58
N TYR A 3 9.76 -14.97 10.90
CA TYR A 3 9.61 -13.89 11.89
C TYR A 3 10.66 -12.81 11.74
N LEU A 4 11.90 -13.19 11.44
CA LEU A 4 12.98 -12.24 11.22
C LEU A 4 12.74 -11.42 9.94
N ALA A 5 12.31 -12.05 8.86
CA ALA A 5 11.98 -11.38 7.61
C ALA A 5 10.83 -10.36 7.81
N VAL A 6 9.78 -10.76 8.54
CA VAL A 6 8.66 -9.87 8.87
C VAL A 6 9.12 -8.72 9.77
N ALA A 7 9.99 -8.98 10.76
CA ALA A 7 10.51 -7.95 11.65
C ALA A 7 11.35 -6.90 10.89
N ILE A 8 12.25 -7.35 10.02
CA ILE A 8 13.09 -6.46 9.20
C ILE A 8 12.20 -5.66 8.23
N GLY A 9 11.31 -6.35 7.52
CA GLY A 9 10.35 -5.69 6.62
C GLY A 9 9.50 -4.66 7.36
N GLY A 10 8.99 -5.02 8.55
CA GLY A 10 8.19 -4.13 9.40
C GLY A 10 8.95 -2.88 9.83
N ALA A 11 10.20 -3.04 10.25
CA ALA A 11 11.05 -1.90 10.62
C ALA A 11 11.26 -0.95 9.43
N LEU A 12 11.58 -1.49 8.26
CA LEU A 12 11.78 -0.69 7.04
C LEU A 12 10.48 -0.03 6.58
N GLY A 13 9.37 -0.74 6.63
CA GLY A 13 8.05 -0.19 6.28
C GLY A 13 7.63 0.95 7.20
N ALA A 14 7.79 0.77 8.52
CA ALA A 14 7.48 1.80 9.50
C ALA A 14 8.35 3.05 9.33
N LEU A 15 9.64 2.88 9.09
CA LEU A 15 10.57 3.98 8.83
C LEU A 15 10.24 4.72 7.54
N SER A 16 9.87 3.99 6.49
CA SER A 16 9.46 4.58 5.21
C SER A 16 8.18 5.41 5.36
N ARG A 17 7.20 4.89 6.11
CA ARG A 17 5.97 5.64 6.41
C ARG A 17 6.25 6.89 7.22
N PHE A 18 7.06 6.78 8.25
CA PHE A 18 7.48 7.94 9.07
C PHE A 18 8.19 8.98 8.21
N GLY A 19 9.14 8.56 7.37
CA GLY A 19 9.86 9.45 6.46
C GLY A 19 8.94 10.18 5.48
N MET A 20 7.95 9.50 4.93
CA MET A 20 6.93 10.12 4.07
C MET A 20 6.15 11.21 4.84
N GLY A 21 5.79 10.92 6.10
CA GLY A 21 5.13 11.88 6.97
C GLY A 21 5.96 13.12 7.20
N GLN A 22 7.24 12.96 7.50
CA GLN A 22 8.18 14.08 7.72
C GLN A 22 8.35 14.91 6.44
N TRP A 23 8.53 14.24 5.31
CA TRP A 23 8.70 14.92 4.03
C TRP A 23 7.50 15.77 3.64
N LEU A 24 6.29 15.33 3.95
CA LEU A 24 5.05 16.03 3.61
C LEU A 24 4.54 16.96 4.72
N ALA A 25 5.16 16.96 5.90
CA ALA A 25 4.71 17.77 7.04
C ALA A 25 4.67 19.26 6.72
N ASP A 26 5.64 19.75 5.94
CA ASP A 26 5.79 21.16 5.60
C ASP A 26 5.12 21.53 4.26
N SER A 27 4.32 20.66 3.69
CA SER A 27 3.75 20.85 2.36
C SER A 27 2.66 21.93 2.26
N GLY A 28 2.17 22.44 3.37
CA GLY A 28 1.01 23.35 3.41
C GLY A 28 -0.34 22.62 3.28
N TYR A 29 -0.33 21.37 2.88
CA TYR A 29 -1.52 20.54 2.71
C TYR A 29 -1.68 19.50 3.84
N ALA A 30 -0.98 19.68 4.95
CA ALA A 30 -0.99 18.72 6.07
C ALA A 30 -2.43 18.40 6.57
N HIS A 31 -3.32 19.39 6.52
CA HIS A 31 -4.73 19.24 6.91
C HIS A 31 -5.54 18.28 6.01
N LEU A 32 -5.02 17.92 4.83
CA LEU A 32 -5.62 16.97 3.90
C LEU A 32 -5.03 15.55 4.06
N HIS A 33 -4.19 15.34 5.06
CA HIS A 33 -3.58 14.04 5.38
C HIS A 33 -2.84 13.38 4.20
N PRO A 34 -1.99 14.13 3.45
CA PRO A 34 -1.40 13.62 2.22
C PRO A 34 -0.47 12.44 2.43
N ALA A 35 0.24 12.39 3.55
CA ALA A 35 1.16 11.29 3.84
C ALA A 35 0.43 9.97 4.02
N THR A 36 -0.63 9.94 4.82
CA THR A 36 -1.47 8.75 5.03
C THR A 36 -2.11 8.29 3.73
N PHE A 37 -2.64 9.24 2.97
CA PHE A 37 -3.24 8.95 1.66
C PHE A 37 -2.22 8.30 0.71
N LEU A 38 -1.04 8.90 0.57
CA LEU A 38 -0.01 8.40 -0.35
C LEU A 38 0.54 7.04 0.06
N VAL A 39 0.85 6.80 1.34
CA VAL A 39 1.36 5.50 1.76
C VAL A 39 0.34 4.39 1.54
N ASN A 40 -0.94 4.67 1.73
CA ASN A 40 -2.00 3.70 1.50
C ASN A 40 -2.21 3.42 0.00
N VAL A 41 -2.21 4.45 -0.85
CA VAL A 41 -2.35 4.29 -2.31
C VAL A 41 -1.13 3.58 -2.90
N ILE A 42 0.08 3.99 -2.53
CA ILE A 42 1.33 3.33 -2.97
C ILE A 42 1.38 1.89 -2.46
N GLY A 43 1.04 1.68 -1.19
CA GLY A 43 1.00 0.33 -0.62
C GLY A 43 -0.01 -0.58 -1.29
N ALA A 44 -1.18 -0.06 -1.68
CA ALA A 44 -2.19 -0.80 -2.43
C ALA A 44 -1.69 -1.21 -3.82
N LEU A 45 -0.97 -0.31 -4.51
CA LEU A 45 -0.31 -0.63 -5.78
C LEU A 45 0.72 -1.75 -5.60
N LEU A 46 1.59 -1.62 -4.61
CA LEU A 46 2.67 -2.57 -4.34
C LEU A 46 2.15 -3.96 -3.94
N ILE A 47 1.07 -4.03 -3.14
CA ILE A 47 0.48 -5.32 -2.77
C ILE A 47 -0.16 -6.01 -3.98
N GLY A 48 -0.75 -5.25 -4.89
CA GLY A 48 -1.28 -5.77 -6.16
C GLY A 48 -0.18 -6.37 -7.02
N ILE A 49 0.93 -5.67 -7.18
CA ILE A 49 2.11 -6.16 -7.91
C ILE A 49 2.68 -7.42 -7.24
N LEU A 50 2.83 -7.39 -5.92
CA LEU A 50 3.42 -8.49 -5.15
C LEU A 50 2.53 -9.74 -5.19
N PHE A 51 1.23 -9.58 -5.15
CA PHE A 51 0.27 -10.69 -5.17
C PHE A 51 0.46 -11.61 -6.38
N VAL A 52 0.60 -11.04 -7.56
CA VAL A 52 0.82 -11.81 -8.79
C VAL A 52 2.32 -12.11 -8.99
N GLY A 53 3.18 -11.15 -8.70
CA GLY A 53 4.63 -11.30 -8.87
C GLY A 53 5.25 -12.37 -7.99
N ALA A 54 4.74 -12.56 -6.78
CA ALA A 54 5.25 -13.56 -5.86
C ALA A 54 5.08 -14.99 -6.38
N GLU A 55 3.94 -15.27 -7.03
CA GLU A 55 3.69 -16.56 -7.67
C GLU A 55 4.56 -16.73 -8.92
N ARG A 56 4.59 -15.70 -9.74
CA ARG A 56 5.31 -15.74 -11.02
C ARG A 56 6.82 -15.91 -10.86
N PHE A 57 7.42 -15.21 -9.91
CA PHE A 57 8.86 -15.25 -9.67
C PHE A 57 9.26 -16.26 -8.59
N THR A 58 8.32 -17.08 -8.13
CA THR A 58 8.57 -18.14 -7.13
C THR A 58 9.34 -17.64 -5.92
N LEU A 59 8.86 -16.55 -5.32
CA LEU A 59 9.50 -16.00 -4.12
C LEU A 59 9.42 -17.00 -2.97
N SER A 60 10.49 -17.06 -2.19
CA SER A 60 10.49 -17.84 -0.95
C SER A 60 9.43 -17.30 0.02
N GLU A 61 8.90 -18.14 0.89
CA GLU A 61 7.91 -17.73 1.87
C GLU A 61 8.42 -16.60 2.78
N PRO A 62 9.66 -16.65 3.33
CA PRO A 62 10.19 -15.53 4.10
C PRO A 62 10.24 -14.22 3.31
N ALA A 63 10.66 -14.25 2.04
CA ALA A 63 10.72 -13.05 1.21
C ALA A 63 9.31 -12.48 0.96
N ARG A 64 8.36 -13.31 0.61
CA ARG A 64 6.97 -12.92 0.36
C ARG A 64 6.32 -12.31 1.60
N LEU A 65 6.46 -12.95 2.75
CA LEU A 65 5.87 -12.46 4.01
C LEU A 65 6.63 -11.25 4.57
N GLY A 66 7.94 -11.20 4.40
CA GLY A 66 8.73 -10.02 4.78
C GLY A 66 8.30 -8.77 4.01
N MET A 67 8.01 -8.90 2.73
CA MET A 67 7.54 -7.79 1.90
C MET A 67 6.07 -7.46 2.15
N SER A 68 5.18 -8.45 2.21
CA SER A 68 3.73 -8.22 2.35
C SER A 68 3.33 -7.88 3.79
N VAL A 69 3.51 -8.80 4.71
CA VAL A 69 3.12 -8.62 6.12
C VAL A 69 4.06 -7.65 6.82
N GLY A 70 5.36 -7.78 6.60
CA GLY A 70 6.36 -6.92 7.21
C GLY A 70 6.34 -5.52 6.63
N PHE A 71 6.89 -5.34 5.44
CA PHE A 71 7.08 -4.00 4.86
C PHE A 71 5.74 -3.31 4.57
N LEU A 72 4.90 -3.87 3.73
CA LEU A 72 3.64 -3.23 3.34
C LEU A 72 2.66 -3.12 4.50
N GLY A 73 2.62 -4.11 5.39
CA GLY A 73 1.81 -4.06 6.60
C GLY A 73 2.18 -2.92 7.54
N ALA A 74 3.46 -2.57 7.64
CA ALA A 74 3.93 -1.45 8.44
C ALA A 74 3.97 -0.12 7.69
N PHE A 75 4.12 -0.16 6.37
CA PHE A 75 4.12 1.03 5.52
C PHE A 75 2.72 1.65 5.39
N THR A 76 1.68 0.85 5.22
CA THR A 76 0.28 1.29 5.16
C THR A 76 -0.31 1.43 6.56
N THR A 77 -1.38 2.21 6.70
CA THR A 77 -1.99 2.42 8.01
C THR A 77 -3.49 2.70 7.94
N PHE A 78 -4.26 1.84 8.58
CA PHE A 78 -5.69 2.08 8.79
C PHE A 78 -5.95 2.87 10.06
N SER A 79 -5.13 2.70 11.10
CA SER A 79 -5.31 3.38 12.38
C SER A 79 -5.14 4.90 12.29
N ALA A 80 -4.10 5.37 11.59
CA ALA A 80 -3.90 6.80 11.34
C ALA A 80 -5.05 7.36 10.49
N PHE A 81 -5.45 6.65 9.44
CA PHE A 81 -6.59 7.01 8.60
C PHE A 81 -7.87 7.17 9.43
N SER A 82 -8.19 6.21 10.29
CA SER A 82 -9.39 6.25 11.16
C SER A 82 -9.36 7.43 12.13
N LEU A 83 -8.20 7.68 12.74
CA LEU A 83 -8.05 8.81 13.67
C LEU A 83 -8.22 10.14 12.96
N GLN A 84 -7.65 10.29 11.78
CA GLN A 84 -7.75 11.51 10.97
C GLN A 84 -9.19 11.80 10.55
N LEU A 85 -9.94 10.77 10.14
CA LEU A 85 -11.37 10.90 9.85
C LEU A 85 -12.15 11.39 11.08
N LEU A 86 -11.89 10.79 12.22
CA LEU A 86 -12.56 11.19 13.46
C LEU A 86 -12.26 12.64 13.82
N MET A 87 -10.99 13.06 13.70
CA MET A 87 -10.58 14.44 13.96
C MET A 87 -11.28 15.43 13.02
N ASP A 88 -11.32 15.14 11.73
CA ASP A 88 -12.03 15.97 10.75
C ASP A 88 -13.52 16.11 11.09
N MET A 89 -14.15 15.01 11.51
CA MET A 89 -15.56 15.02 11.92
C MET A 89 -15.78 15.86 13.20
N GLN A 90 -14.88 15.76 14.17
CA GLN A 90 -14.93 16.55 15.41
C GLN A 90 -14.73 18.05 15.18
N GLU A 91 -13.95 18.40 14.16
CA GLU A 91 -13.77 19.78 13.73
C GLU A 91 -14.95 20.33 12.92
N GLY A 92 -15.96 19.51 12.65
CA GLY A 92 -17.11 19.87 11.83
C GLY A 92 -16.89 19.76 10.32
N GLU A 93 -15.73 19.26 9.91
CA GLU A 93 -15.32 19.10 8.50
C GLU A 93 -15.81 17.78 7.91
N VAL A 94 -17.13 17.55 7.99
CA VAL A 94 -17.74 16.28 7.57
C VAL A 94 -17.52 16.00 6.09
N LEU A 95 -17.60 17.03 5.23
CA LEU A 95 -17.38 16.87 3.79
C LEU A 95 -15.91 16.48 3.50
N ARG A 96 -14.97 17.09 4.21
CA ARG A 96 -13.55 16.73 4.11
C ARG A 96 -13.32 15.27 4.51
N ALA A 97 -13.89 14.85 5.64
CA ALA A 97 -13.80 13.47 6.11
C ALA A 97 -14.40 12.48 5.10
N ALA A 98 -15.61 12.76 4.60
CA ALA A 98 -16.28 11.90 3.62
C ALA A 98 -15.50 11.81 2.30
N SER A 99 -14.98 12.93 1.80
CA SER A 99 -14.17 12.98 0.57
C SER A 99 -12.86 12.23 0.74
N TYR A 100 -12.19 12.39 1.86
CA TYR A 100 -10.95 11.67 2.19
C TYR A 100 -11.19 10.17 2.28
N ALA A 101 -12.26 9.75 2.97
CA ALA A 101 -12.62 8.34 3.08
C ALA A 101 -12.92 7.71 1.71
N ALA A 102 -13.77 8.37 0.92
CA ALA A 102 -14.15 7.89 -0.41
C ALA A 102 -12.94 7.84 -1.36
N ALA A 103 -12.14 8.91 -1.43
CA ALA A 103 -10.94 8.96 -2.26
C ALA A 103 -9.94 7.87 -1.88
N THR A 104 -9.71 7.66 -0.59
CA THR A 104 -8.77 6.62 -0.11
C THR A 104 -9.25 5.23 -0.52
N VAL A 105 -10.50 4.89 -0.27
CA VAL A 105 -11.04 3.56 -0.58
C VAL A 105 -11.01 3.30 -2.09
N PHE A 106 -11.56 4.22 -2.90
CA PHE A 106 -11.62 4.02 -4.34
C PHE A 106 -10.23 4.00 -4.99
N LEU A 107 -9.35 4.93 -4.63
CA LEU A 107 -8.02 4.99 -5.22
C LEU A 107 -7.13 3.83 -4.77
N CYS A 108 -7.26 3.35 -3.54
CA CYS A 108 -6.56 2.14 -3.10
C CYS A 108 -7.04 0.90 -3.87
N LEU A 109 -8.34 0.74 -4.08
CA LEU A 109 -8.87 -0.38 -4.87
C LEU A 109 -8.40 -0.32 -6.32
N ILE A 110 -8.46 0.86 -6.95
CA ILE A 110 -7.98 1.07 -8.33
C ILE A 110 -6.48 0.80 -8.41
N SER A 111 -5.69 1.30 -7.47
CA SER A 111 -4.24 1.09 -7.42
C SER A 111 -3.89 -0.38 -7.27
N CYS A 112 -4.60 -1.10 -6.42
CA CYS A 112 -4.42 -2.54 -6.25
C CYS A 112 -4.72 -3.29 -7.56
N LEU A 113 -5.81 -2.95 -8.22
CA LEU A 113 -6.19 -3.52 -9.52
C LEU A 113 -5.13 -3.23 -10.58
N VAL A 114 -4.67 -1.98 -10.68
CA VAL A 114 -3.59 -1.58 -11.60
C VAL A 114 -2.31 -2.35 -11.31
N GLY A 115 -1.99 -2.60 -10.05
CA GLY A 115 -0.81 -3.39 -9.65
C GLY A 115 -0.89 -4.86 -10.08
N VAL A 116 -2.08 -5.44 -10.07
CA VAL A 116 -2.31 -6.83 -10.50
C VAL A 116 -2.20 -6.97 -12.02
N GLU A 117 -2.73 -6.02 -12.78
CA GLU A 117 -2.91 -6.13 -14.23
C GLU A 117 -1.62 -6.32 -15.06
N PRO A 118 -0.53 -5.54 -14.88
CA PRO A 118 0.66 -5.67 -15.72
C PRO A 118 1.29 -7.05 -15.65
N VAL A 119 1.22 -7.68 -14.49
CA VAL A 119 1.78 -9.02 -14.29
C VAL A 119 0.87 -10.09 -14.90
N SER A 120 -0.45 -9.90 -14.90
CA SER A 120 -1.37 -10.83 -15.55
C SER A 120 -1.29 -10.77 -17.08
N TYR A 121 -1.12 -9.62 -17.70
CA TYR A 121 -0.95 -9.49 -19.16
C TYR A 121 0.31 -10.20 -19.66
N THR A 122 1.42 -10.10 -18.96
CA THR A 122 2.64 -10.81 -19.32
C THR A 122 2.48 -12.34 -19.21
N HIS A 123 1.53 -12.82 -18.45
CA HIS A 123 1.22 -14.25 -18.34
C HIS A 123 0.42 -14.76 -19.55
N LEU A 124 -0.43 -13.92 -20.14
CA LEU A 124 -1.24 -14.25 -21.32
C LEU A 124 -0.45 -14.18 -22.65
N THR A 125 0.67 -13.47 -22.68
CA THR A 125 1.49 -13.28 -23.89
C THR A 125 2.66 -14.25 -24.00
N LEU A 126 2.92 -15.09 -23.01
CA LEU A 126 3.91 -16.13 -23.13
C LEU A 126 3.33 -17.29 -23.95
N PRO A 127 3.93 -17.66 -25.12
CA PRO A 127 3.46 -18.84 -25.85
C PRO A 127 3.57 -20.05 -24.94
N THR A 128 2.47 -20.76 -24.77
CA THR A 128 2.50 -22.06 -24.15
C THR A 128 3.34 -22.97 -25.04
N SER A 129 4.33 -23.63 -24.47
CA SER A 129 5.26 -24.52 -25.18
C SER A 129 4.61 -25.75 -25.83
N ASN A 130 3.30 -25.73 -26.01
CA ASN A 130 2.53 -26.82 -26.59
C ASN A 130 2.07 -26.58 -28.05
N ASP A 131 2.51 -25.49 -28.66
CA ASP A 131 2.25 -25.23 -30.08
C ASP A 131 3.44 -25.70 -30.94
N VAL A 132 3.80 -26.97 -30.79
CA VAL A 132 4.69 -27.66 -31.74
C VAL A 132 4.01 -28.93 -32.24
#